data_72521b77c49835cb40dfb789f291319b
#
_entry.id   72521b77c49835cb40dfb789f291319b
#
_cell.length_a   1.000
_cell.length_b   1.000
_cell.length_c   1.000
_cell.angle_alpha   90.00
_cell.angle_beta   90.00
_cell.angle_gamma   90.00
#
_symmetry.space_group_name_H-M   'P 1'
#
loop_
_entity.id
_entity.type
_entity.pdbx_description
1 polymer ?
#
loop_
_entity_poly.entity_id
_entity_poly.type
_entity_poly.pdbx_seq_one_letter_code
_entity_poly.pdbx_strand_id
1 'polypeptide(L)'
;MLHAIEDESNEFLEKLNSNDFKGTIRILEKANGQGEAVLMNNDNTRIFTPNTALRTTYLMSVLFAIGKLSSEKDKTEFPLLFDAPTSSFTDAKESEFFNVISRLKKQVIIVTKSFLKESKGEAVLDQAKIDEVNGSVFRIEKKKPFDDKKLGTIQTVISKIK
;
A
#
# COMPACT_ATOMS: atom_id res chain seq x y z
N MET A 1 -6.88 10.53 21.04
CA MET A 1 -6.14 10.37 19.76
C MET A 1 -5.78 8.91 19.45
N LEU A 2 -5.15 8.16 20.35
CA LEU A 2 -4.77 6.75 20.10
C LEU A 2 -5.97 5.86 19.78
N HIS A 3 -7.08 5.96 20.51
CA HIS A 3 -8.32 5.22 20.23
C HIS A 3 -8.89 5.53 18.84
N ALA A 4 -8.87 6.80 18.39
CA ALA A 4 -9.35 7.14 17.06
C ALA A 4 -8.47 6.51 15.96
N ILE A 5 -7.15 6.42 16.18
CA ILE A 5 -6.26 5.71 15.26
C ILE A 5 -6.56 4.20 15.26
N GLU A 6 -6.83 3.61 16.44
CA GLU A 6 -7.20 2.20 16.58
C GLU A 6 -8.48 1.89 15.81
N ASP A 7 -9.53 2.67 16.04
CA ASP A 7 -10.84 2.49 15.38
C ASP A 7 -10.74 2.59 13.87
N GLU A 8 -10.13 3.66 13.36
CA GLU A 8 -9.92 3.86 11.94
C GLU A 8 -9.01 2.78 11.30
N SER A 9 -7.97 2.34 12.04
CA SER A 9 -7.10 1.27 11.56
C SER A 9 -7.86 -0.04 11.38
N ASN A 10 -8.80 -0.34 12.27
CA ASN A 10 -9.63 -1.53 12.18
C ASN A 10 -10.62 -1.44 11.02
N GLU A 11 -11.20 -0.26 10.74
CA GLU A 11 -12.03 -0.08 9.54
C GLU A 11 -11.24 -0.32 8.24
N PHE A 12 -10.00 0.17 8.17
CA PHE A 12 -9.15 -0.08 7.02
C PHE A 12 -8.70 -1.55 6.93
N LEU A 13 -8.39 -2.18 8.08
CA LEU A 13 -8.03 -3.59 8.12
C LEU A 13 -9.17 -4.46 7.57
N GLU A 14 -10.41 -4.21 7.96
CA GLU A 14 -11.58 -4.92 7.46
C GLU A 14 -11.73 -4.76 5.94
N LYS A 15 -11.56 -3.55 5.42
CA LYS A 15 -11.67 -3.25 3.98
C LYS A 15 -10.55 -3.88 3.15
N LEU A 16 -9.34 -3.94 3.71
CA LEU A 16 -8.15 -4.51 3.04
C LEU A 16 -8.03 -6.04 3.23
N ASN A 17 -8.89 -6.63 4.03
CA ASN A 17 -8.80 -8.05 4.42
C ASN A 17 -10.18 -8.68 4.57
N SER A 18 -11.11 -8.33 3.69
CA SER A 18 -12.54 -8.66 3.80
C SER A 18 -12.83 -10.17 3.86
N ASN A 19 -11.99 -10.99 3.25
CA ASN A 19 -12.23 -12.42 3.07
C ASN A 19 -11.25 -13.34 3.82
N ASP A 20 -10.40 -12.78 4.69
CA ASP A 20 -9.29 -13.56 5.26
C ASP A 20 -9.22 -13.43 6.78
N PHE A 21 -8.32 -12.61 7.30
CA PHE A 21 -8.04 -12.47 8.73
C PHE A 21 -9.11 -11.67 9.46
N LYS A 22 -9.58 -12.17 10.61
CA LYS A 22 -10.62 -11.52 11.42
C LYS A 22 -10.15 -11.09 12.80
N GLY A 23 -8.92 -10.70 12.93
CA GLY A 23 -8.40 -10.11 14.17
C GLY A 23 -8.54 -8.58 14.18
N THR A 24 -7.90 -7.95 15.14
CA THR A 24 -7.97 -6.50 15.36
C THR A 24 -6.59 -5.89 15.55
N ILE A 25 -6.49 -4.60 15.24
CA ILE A 25 -5.34 -3.78 15.58
C ILE A 25 -5.62 -3.12 16.94
N ARG A 26 -4.64 -3.15 17.84
CA ARG A 26 -4.63 -2.40 19.08
C ARG A 26 -3.47 -1.42 19.08
N ILE A 27 -3.71 -0.23 19.62
CA ILE A 27 -2.67 0.77 19.81
C ILE A 27 -2.34 0.82 21.32
N LEU A 28 -1.20 0.25 21.67
CA LEU A 28 -0.73 0.21 23.05
C LEU A 28 0.14 1.45 23.32
N GLU A 29 -0.12 2.14 24.42
CA GLU A 29 0.73 3.21 24.90
C GLU A 29 1.91 2.63 25.70
N LYS A 30 3.12 2.99 25.31
CA LYS A 30 4.34 2.64 26.03
C LYS A 30 4.65 3.63 27.14
N ALA A 31 5.44 3.23 28.11
CA ALA A 31 5.85 4.05 29.25
C ALA A 31 6.57 5.38 28.82
N ASN A 32 7.12 5.41 27.62
CA ASN A 32 7.77 6.60 27.04
C ASN A 32 6.81 7.50 26.25
N GLY A 33 5.49 7.25 26.30
CA GLY A 33 4.46 8.00 25.60
C GLY A 33 4.33 7.65 24.10
N GLN A 34 5.09 6.65 23.61
CA GLN A 34 4.97 6.18 22.22
C GLN A 34 3.81 5.19 22.08
N GLY A 35 3.12 5.25 20.94
CA GLY A 35 2.15 4.22 20.55
C GLY A 35 2.84 3.04 19.86
N GLU A 36 2.43 1.82 20.19
CA GLU A 36 2.81 0.60 19.45
C GLU A 36 1.55 -0.01 18.84
N ALA A 37 1.51 -0.11 17.52
CA ALA A 37 0.46 -0.86 16.86
C ALA A 37 0.76 -2.36 16.95
N VAL A 38 -0.18 -3.13 17.44
CA VAL A 38 -0.08 -4.60 17.58
C VAL A 38 -1.29 -5.26 16.92
N LEU A 39 -1.05 -6.42 16.33
CA LEU A 39 -2.08 -7.23 15.71
C LEU A 39 -2.55 -8.29 16.72
N MET A 40 -3.85 -8.34 16.95
CA MET A 40 -4.49 -9.28 17.89
C MET A 40 -5.33 -10.29 17.12
N ASN A 41 -5.34 -11.51 17.57
CA ASN A 41 -6.24 -12.56 17.10
C ASN A 41 -7.64 -12.40 17.71
N ASN A 42 -8.61 -13.21 17.28
CA ASN A 42 -9.99 -13.18 17.77
C ASN A 42 -10.13 -13.53 19.26
N ASP A 43 -9.17 -14.25 19.82
CA ASP A 43 -9.07 -14.60 21.24
C ASP A 43 -8.32 -13.55 22.08
N ASN A 44 -8.02 -12.38 21.51
CA ASN A 44 -7.21 -11.31 22.10
C ASN A 44 -5.75 -11.69 22.38
N THR A 45 -5.22 -12.72 21.74
CA THR A 45 -3.79 -13.01 21.81
C THR A 45 -3.02 -12.21 20.75
N ARG A 46 -1.83 -11.73 21.09
CA ARG A 46 -0.98 -10.97 20.19
C ARG A 46 -0.37 -11.88 19.12
N ILE A 47 -0.45 -11.46 17.86
CA ILE A 47 0.25 -12.10 16.75
C ILE A 47 1.63 -11.44 16.59
N PHE A 48 2.68 -12.19 16.93
CA PHE A 48 4.06 -11.69 16.86
C PHE A 48 4.68 -11.81 15.46
N THR A 49 4.29 -12.82 14.72
CA THR A 49 4.88 -13.16 13.41
C THR A 49 3.81 -13.34 12.34
N PRO A 50 3.11 -12.26 11.95
CA PRO A 50 2.19 -12.35 10.82
C PRO A 50 2.97 -12.66 9.53
N ASN A 51 2.32 -13.34 8.57
CA ASN A 51 2.91 -13.49 7.24
C ASN A 51 3.08 -12.11 6.57
N THR A 52 3.89 -12.03 5.51
CA THR A 52 4.26 -10.77 4.87
C THR A 52 3.05 -9.99 4.38
N ALA A 53 2.07 -10.67 3.76
CA ALA A 53 0.87 -10.01 3.25
C ALA A 53 0.03 -9.40 4.39
N LEU A 54 -0.21 -10.14 5.47
CA LEU A 54 -0.95 -9.65 6.63
C LEU A 54 -0.21 -8.51 7.34
N ARG A 55 1.14 -8.63 7.46
CA ARG A 55 1.97 -7.56 8.02
C ARG A 55 1.85 -6.28 7.20
N THR A 56 1.94 -6.38 5.89
CA THR A 56 1.78 -5.22 4.98
C THR A 56 0.39 -4.63 5.13
N THR A 57 -0.66 -5.46 5.13
CA THR A 57 -2.05 -5.01 5.27
C THR A 57 -2.27 -4.23 6.55
N TYR A 58 -1.84 -4.77 7.70
CA TYR A 58 -2.08 -4.09 8.97
C TYR A 58 -1.28 -2.78 9.10
N LEU A 59 -0.03 -2.73 8.61
CA LEU A 59 0.76 -1.49 8.61
C LEU A 59 0.14 -0.42 7.71
N MET A 60 -0.39 -0.81 6.55
CA MET A 60 -1.14 0.10 5.68
C MET A 60 -2.41 0.62 6.32
N SER A 61 -3.14 -0.25 7.04
CA SER A 61 -4.35 0.15 7.75
C SER A 61 -4.05 1.26 8.76
N VAL A 62 -2.97 1.12 9.53
CA VAL A 62 -2.53 2.15 10.49
C VAL A 62 -2.09 3.43 9.76
N LEU A 63 -1.34 3.31 8.66
CA LEU A 63 -0.90 4.47 7.87
C LEU A 63 -2.08 5.24 7.27
N PHE A 64 -3.07 4.54 6.73
CA PHE A 64 -4.28 5.17 6.19
C PHE A 64 -5.10 5.87 7.28
N ALA A 65 -5.23 5.25 8.45
CA ALA A 65 -5.90 5.84 9.60
C ALA A 65 -5.23 7.14 10.05
N ILE A 66 -3.91 7.12 10.23
CA ILE A 66 -3.13 8.32 10.58
C ILE A 66 -3.30 9.38 9.49
N GLY A 67 -3.18 8.98 8.22
CA GLY A 67 -3.35 9.88 7.09
C GLY A 67 -4.72 10.54 7.04
N LYS A 68 -5.81 9.80 7.27
CA LYS A 68 -7.18 10.30 7.32
C LYS A 68 -7.36 11.30 8.47
N LEU A 69 -7.02 10.89 9.69
CA LEU A 69 -7.18 11.72 10.89
C LEU A 69 -6.33 13.00 10.87
N SER A 70 -5.10 12.93 10.33
CA SER A 70 -4.27 14.12 10.14
C SER A 70 -4.91 15.13 9.21
N SER A 71 -5.48 14.67 8.09
CA SER A 71 -6.14 15.58 7.14
C SER A 71 -7.37 16.26 7.72
N GLU A 72 -8.14 15.53 8.51
CA GLU A 72 -9.33 16.06 9.17
C GLU A 72 -8.96 17.14 10.21
N LYS A 73 -7.86 16.94 10.92
CA LYS A 73 -7.40 17.85 11.98
C LYS A 73 -6.71 19.09 11.43
N ASP A 74 -5.73 18.92 10.56
CA ASP A 74 -4.79 19.99 10.20
C ASP A 74 -5.12 20.64 8.86
N LYS A 75 -6.12 20.13 8.11
CA LYS A 75 -6.46 20.51 6.73
C LYS A 75 -5.26 20.47 5.77
N THR A 76 -4.19 19.80 6.17
CA THR A 76 -2.96 19.64 5.39
C THR A 76 -3.01 18.31 4.65
N GLU A 77 -2.93 18.35 3.33
CA GLU A 77 -2.90 17.15 2.50
C GLU A 77 -1.46 16.79 2.15
N PHE A 78 -0.98 15.67 2.69
CA PHE A 78 0.28 15.07 2.25
C PHE A 78 -0.01 13.93 1.28
N PRO A 79 0.72 13.85 0.15
CA PRO A 79 0.62 12.70 -0.72
C PRO A 79 1.14 11.44 0.00
N LEU A 80 0.47 10.32 -0.25
CA LEU A 80 0.96 9.01 0.18
C LEU A 80 1.80 8.42 -0.95
N LEU A 81 3.02 8.02 -0.62
CA LEU A 81 3.94 7.40 -1.56
C LEU A 81 4.19 5.95 -1.15
N PHE A 82 3.95 5.01 -2.04
CA PHE A 82 4.17 3.59 -1.85
C PHE A 82 5.14 3.03 -2.88
N ASP A 83 6.13 2.29 -2.42
CA ASP A 83 7.04 1.52 -3.26
C ASP A 83 6.71 0.03 -3.13
N ALA A 84 6.27 -0.56 -4.24
CA ALA A 84 5.88 -1.96 -4.37
C ALA A 84 4.98 -2.52 -3.24
N PRO A 85 3.89 -1.81 -2.85
CA PRO A 85 3.10 -2.16 -1.67
C PRO A 85 2.39 -3.51 -1.79
N THR A 86 2.08 -3.93 -3.01
CA THR A 86 1.31 -5.14 -3.32
C THR A 86 2.17 -6.35 -3.66
N SER A 87 3.49 -6.25 -3.53
CA SER A 87 4.44 -7.31 -3.94
C SER A 87 4.24 -8.68 -3.26
N SER A 88 3.57 -8.70 -2.12
CA SER A 88 3.22 -9.92 -1.37
C SER A 88 1.74 -10.29 -1.44
N PHE A 89 0.95 -9.58 -2.25
CA PHE A 89 -0.49 -9.78 -2.34
C PHE A 89 -0.85 -10.78 -3.45
N THR A 90 -1.96 -11.46 -3.27
CA THR A 90 -2.66 -12.15 -4.35
C THR A 90 -3.42 -11.13 -5.21
N ASP A 91 -3.83 -11.51 -6.42
CA ASP A 91 -4.60 -10.61 -7.30
C ASP A 91 -5.89 -10.10 -6.63
N ALA A 92 -6.60 -10.95 -5.88
CA ALA A 92 -7.79 -10.56 -5.15
C ALA A 92 -7.49 -9.47 -4.09
N LYS A 93 -6.42 -9.67 -3.33
CA LYS A 93 -5.99 -8.72 -2.29
C LYS A 93 -5.44 -7.42 -2.87
N GLU A 94 -4.81 -7.49 -4.02
CA GLU A 94 -4.38 -6.31 -4.77
C GLU A 94 -5.58 -5.48 -5.24
N SER A 95 -6.63 -6.12 -5.75
CA SER A 95 -7.87 -5.44 -6.13
C SER A 95 -8.55 -4.76 -4.93
N GLU A 96 -8.59 -5.42 -3.76
CA GLU A 96 -9.08 -4.80 -2.51
C GLU A 96 -8.27 -3.55 -2.15
N PHE A 97 -6.95 -3.62 -2.25
CA PHE A 97 -6.05 -2.49 -1.99
C PHE A 97 -6.32 -1.30 -2.92
N PHE A 98 -6.41 -1.53 -4.24
CA PHE A 98 -6.73 -0.47 -5.19
C PHE A 98 -8.13 0.12 -4.97
N ASN A 99 -9.12 -0.69 -4.60
CA ASN A 99 -10.45 -0.23 -4.23
C ASN A 99 -10.43 0.69 -3.01
N VAL A 100 -9.66 0.36 -1.97
CA VAL A 100 -9.52 1.21 -0.79
C VAL A 100 -8.85 2.54 -1.16
N ILE A 101 -7.75 2.48 -1.92
CA ILE A 101 -7.00 3.68 -2.33
C ILE A 101 -7.85 4.61 -3.20
N SER A 102 -8.65 4.08 -4.12
CA SER A 102 -9.51 4.89 -4.99
C SER A 102 -10.57 5.71 -4.23
N ARG A 103 -10.88 5.30 -2.99
CA ARG A 103 -11.82 5.99 -2.10
C ARG A 103 -11.14 6.97 -1.14
N LEU A 104 -9.83 6.94 -1.03
CA LEU A 104 -9.10 7.93 -0.24
C LEU A 104 -9.18 9.28 -0.94
N LYS A 105 -9.66 10.31 -0.23
CA LYS A 105 -9.67 11.70 -0.71
C LYS A 105 -8.26 12.31 -0.58
N LYS A 106 -7.25 11.64 -1.16
CA LYS A 106 -5.84 12.03 -1.06
C LYS A 106 -5.11 11.72 -2.36
N GLN A 107 -4.07 12.48 -2.65
CA GLN A 107 -3.14 12.08 -3.69
C GLN A 107 -2.34 10.86 -3.23
N VAL A 108 -2.37 9.80 -4.02
CA VAL A 108 -1.60 8.58 -3.79
C VAL A 108 -0.71 8.32 -5.00
N ILE A 109 0.56 8.08 -4.76
CA ILE A 109 1.56 7.73 -5.77
C ILE A 109 2.05 6.32 -5.46
N ILE A 110 1.91 5.41 -6.40
CA ILE A 110 2.29 4.01 -6.24
C ILE A 110 3.30 3.64 -7.32
N VAL A 111 4.46 3.17 -6.91
CA VAL A 111 5.44 2.52 -7.79
C VAL A 111 5.24 1.02 -7.67
N THR A 112 4.92 0.33 -8.75
CA THR A 112 4.60 -1.10 -8.72
C THR A 112 4.91 -1.79 -10.03
N LYS A 113 5.07 -3.11 -9.99
CA LYS A 113 5.15 -4.00 -11.15
C LYS A 113 3.82 -4.73 -11.42
N SER A 114 2.79 -4.47 -10.65
CA SER A 114 1.50 -5.17 -10.70
C SER A 114 0.78 -5.07 -12.05
N PHE A 115 1.10 -4.06 -12.84
CA PHE A 115 0.56 -3.88 -14.21
C PHE A 115 1.40 -4.54 -15.29
N LEU A 116 2.34 -5.41 -14.91
CA LEU A 116 3.11 -6.23 -15.84
C LEU A 116 2.65 -7.68 -15.71
N LYS A 117 2.51 -8.33 -16.86
CA LYS A 117 2.32 -9.78 -16.97
C LYS A 117 3.39 -10.41 -17.84
N GLU A 118 3.68 -11.66 -17.59
CA GLU A 118 4.59 -12.40 -18.43
C GLU A 118 3.87 -12.88 -19.72
N SER A 119 4.46 -12.61 -20.85
CA SER A 119 4.02 -13.13 -22.15
C SER A 119 5.23 -13.56 -22.97
N LYS A 120 5.32 -14.85 -23.30
CA LYS A 120 6.44 -15.44 -24.08
C LYS A 120 7.83 -15.14 -23.50
N GLY A 121 7.96 -15.11 -22.17
CA GLY A 121 9.22 -14.81 -21.48
C GLY A 121 9.55 -13.31 -21.36
N GLU A 122 8.67 -12.43 -21.80
CA GLU A 122 8.84 -10.99 -21.69
C GLU A 122 7.78 -10.36 -20.79
N ALA A 123 8.18 -9.32 -20.05
CA ALA A 123 7.24 -8.54 -19.25
C ALA A 123 6.50 -7.53 -20.14
N VAL A 124 5.20 -7.73 -20.29
CA VAL A 124 4.32 -6.85 -21.07
C VAL A 124 3.29 -6.16 -20.18
N LEU A 125 2.76 -5.03 -20.61
CA LEU A 125 1.71 -4.32 -19.87
C LEU A 125 0.42 -5.15 -19.84
N ASP A 126 -0.19 -5.24 -18.67
CA ASP A 126 -1.54 -5.78 -18.50
C ASP A 126 -2.57 -4.69 -18.69
N GLN A 127 -3.05 -4.53 -19.93
CA GLN A 127 -3.98 -3.46 -20.27
C GLN A 127 -5.30 -3.57 -19.50
N ALA A 128 -5.77 -4.79 -19.22
CA ALA A 128 -7.00 -4.99 -18.48
C ALA A 128 -6.89 -4.42 -17.05
N LYS A 129 -5.80 -4.72 -16.34
CA LYS A 129 -5.54 -4.13 -15.01
C LYS A 129 -5.37 -2.61 -15.07
N ILE A 130 -4.73 -2.07 -16.10
CA ILE A 130 -4.53 -0.62 -16.29
C ILE A 130 -5.89 0.06 -16.48
N ASP A 131 -6.78 -0.52 -17.25
CA ASP A 131 -8.09 0.06 -17.54
C ASP A 131 -9.01 0.10 -16.30
N GLU A 132 -8.81 -0.79 -15.34
CA GLU A 132 -9.53 -0.80 -14.06
C GLU A 132 -9.07 0.30 -13.08
N VAL A 133 -7.86 0.84 -13.24
CA VAL A 133 -7.34 1.87 -12.32
C VAL A 133 -8.09 3.18 -12.47
N ASN A 134 -8.61 3.69 -11.37
CA ASN A 134 -9.17 5.03 -11.30
C ASN A 134 -8.06 6.06 -11.03
N GLY A 135 -7.36 6.49 -12.07
CA GLY A 135 -6.26 7.43 -11.95
C GLY A 135 -5.38 7.47 -13.20
N SER A 136 -4.29 8.22 -13.12
CA SER A 136 -3.28 8.27 -14.19
C SER A 136 -2.23 7.19 -13.98
N VAL A 137 -1.89 6.49 -15.05
CA VAL A 137 -0.85 5.46 -15.03
C VAL A 137 0.32 5.91 -15.90
N PHE A 138 1.52 5.79 -15.34
CA PHE A 138 2.77 6.15 -15.99
C PHE A 138 3.66 4.92 -16.08
N ARG A 139 4.32 4.74 -17.21
CA ARG A 139 5.34 3.73 -17.42
C ARG A 139 6.73 4.35 -17.23
N ILE A 140 7.55 3.65 -16.45
CA ILE A 140 8.96 3.99 -16.26
C ILE A 140 9.79 2.98 -17.02
N GLU A 141 10.55 3.43 -18.01
CA GLU A 141 11.38 2.57 -18.86
C GLU A 141 12.83 2.99 -18.81
N LYS A 142 13.70 2.01 -18.81
CA LYS A 142 15.13 2.22 -18.96
C LYS A 142 15.44 2.41 -20.45
N LYS A 143 15.94 3.57 -20.81
CA LYS A 143 16.27 3.92 -22.21
C LYS A 143 17.60 3.38 -22.68
N LYS A 144 18.56 3.20 -21.75
CA LYS A 144 19.88 2.63 -22.02
C LYS A 144 20.22 1.55 -20.99
N PRO A 145 20.90 0.46 -21.39
CA PRO A 145 21.37 -0.55 -20.45
C PRO A 145 22.35 0.06 -19.43
N PHE A 146 22.39 -0.54 -18.25
CA PHE A 146 23.36 -0.16 -17.22
C PHE A 146 24.77 -0.50 -17.72
N ASP A 147 25.67 0.48 -17.66
CA ASP A 147 27.09 0.32 -17.90
C ASP A 147 27.81 0.62 -16.59
N ASP A 148 28.39 -0.42 -15.98
CA ASP A 148 29.11 -0.34 -14.71
C ASP A 148 30.35 0.56 -14.78
N LYS A 149 30.89 0.77 -15.99
CA LYS A 149 32.06 1.65 -16.25
C LYS A 149 31.64 3.12 -16.45
N LYS A 150 30.37 3.39 -16.62
CA LYS A 150 29.81 4.74 -16.90
C LYS A 150 28.55 5.01 -16.10
N LEU A 151 28.68 5.09 -14.79
CA LEU A 151 27.55 5.24 -13.85
C LEU A 151 26.61 6.42 -14.14
N GLY A 152 27.03 7.46 -14.85
CA GLY A 152 26.19 8.61 -15.22
C GLY A 152 25.33 8.41 -16.48
N THR A 153 25.30 7.22 -17.10
CA THR A 153 24.62 7.00 -18.39
C THR A 153 23.23 6.36 -18.29
N ILE A 154 22.72 6.09 -17.07
CA ILE A 154 21.36 5.58 -16.90
C ILE A 154 20.38 6.66 -17.33
N GLN A 155 19.62 6.41 -18.39
CA GLN A 155 18.52 7.25 -18.81
C GLN A 155 17.20 6.50 -18.58
N THR A 156 16.33 7.12 -17.79
CA THR A 156 14.96 6.65 -17.55
C THR A 156 14.01 7.58 -18.27
N VAL A 157 12.99 7.01 -18.91
CA VAL A 157 11.88 7.76 -19.52
C VAL A 157 10.62 7.44 -18.76
N ILE A 158 9.85 8.47 -18.46
CA ILE A 158 8.52 8.35 -17.87
C ILE A 158 7.52 8.78 -18.95
N SER A 159 6.60 7.89 -19.27
CA SER A 159 5.53 8.15 -20.26
C SER A 159 4.17 7.89 -19.64
N LYS A 160 3.21 8.77 -19.89
CA LYS A 160 1.82 8.55 -19.50
C LYS A 160 1.20 7.52 -20.43
N ILE A 161 0.51 6.50 -19.88
CA ILE A 161 -0.18 5.45 -20.65
C ILE A 161 -1.70 5.44 -20.40
N LYS A 162 -2.15 6.11 -19.33
CA LYS A 162 -3.58 6.37 -19.04
C LYS A 162 -3.77 7.71 -18.38
#